data_e7ea83219aa247c13ad011c42ac3c926
#
_entry.id   e7ea83219aa247c13ad011c42ac3c926
#
_cell.length_a   1.000
_cell.length_b   1.000
_cell.length_c   1.000
_cell.angle_alpha   90.00
_cell.angle_beta   90.00
_cell.angle_gamma   90.00
#
_symmetry.space_group_name_H-M   'P 1'
#
loop_
_entity.id
_entity.type
_entity.pdbx_description
1 polymer ?
#
loop_
_entity_poly.entity_id
_entity_poly.type
_entity_poly.pdbx_seq_one_letter_code
_entity_poly.pdbx_strand_id
1 'polypeptide(L)'
;SAPYLGGGFGHFYAYAPEKFEYAISRFSMEAKRQLDVLDRNLAERQFLAGDHYSIADIATAPWYGALVRGLLYDAAEFLDVSSYKNVIRWANTIYARPAFQRGRMVNKTHGLESQKLEERHNANDFDKLDIPTA
;
A
#
# COMPACT_ATOMS: atom_id res chain seq x y z
N SER A 1 3.86 -10.56 -3.17
CA SER A 1 3.16 -9.70 -2.21
C SER A 1 1.66 -9.85 -2.29
N ALA A 2 1.01 -9.67 -3.45
CA ALA A 2 -0.44 -9.79 -3.54
C ALA A 2 -1.01 -11.12 -3.00
N PRO A 3 -0.46 -12.30 -3.28
CA PRO A 3 -0.96 -13.55 -2.72
C PRO A 3 -0.85 -13.62 -1.19
N TYR A 4 0.24 -13.12 -0.63
CA TYR A 4 0.47 -13.21 0.83
C TYR A 4 -0.21 -12.09 1.59
N LEU A 5 -0.14 -10.85 1.10
CA LEU A 5 -0.72 -9.72 1.78
C LEU A 5 -2.22 -9.61 1.50
N GLY A 6 -2.67 -9.70 0.27
CA GLY A 6 -4.08 -9.62 -0.10
C GLY A 6 -4.84 -10.92 0.15
N GLY A 7 -4.46 -11.99 -0.56
CA GLY A 7 -5.14 -13.29 -0.50
C GLY A 7 -4.90 -14.08 0.78
N GLY A 8 -3.78 -13.86 1.45
CA GLY A 8 -3.47 -14.50 2.73
C GLY A 8 -3.86 -13.63 3.92
N PHE A 9 -2.97 -12.71 4.31
CA PHE A 9 -3.17 -11.89 5.50
C PHE A 9 -4.49 -11.11 5.48
N GLY A 10 -4.74 -10.32 4.43
CA GLY A 10 -5.93 -9.48 4.34
C GLY A 10 -7.22 -10.29 4.37
N HIS A 11 -7.26 -11.43 3.67
CA HIS A 11 -8.42 -12.30 3.71
C HIS A 11 -8.70 -12.81 5.13
N PHE A 12 -7.74 -13.50 5.75
CA PHE A 12 -7.97 -14.14 7.04
C PHE A 12 -8.08 -13.15 8.21
N TYR A 13 -7.35 -12.04 8.16
CA TYR A 13 -7.39 -11.03 9.21
C TYR A 13 -8.65 -10.15 9.13
N ALA A 14 -9.00 -9.65 7.93
CA ALA A 14 -10.05 -8.65 7.77
C ALA A 14 -11.38 -9.22 7.24
N TYR A 15 -11.35 -10.09 6.24
CA TYR A 15 -12.53 -10.40 5.41
C TYR A 15 -13.15 -11.78 5.67
N ALA A 16 -12.39 -12.75 6.16
CA ALA A 16 -12.93 -14.09 6.41
C ALA A 16 -14.10 -14.03 7.42
N PRO A 17 -15.21 -14.72 7.15
CA PRO A 17 -16.38 -14.74 8.04
C PRO A 17 -16.06 -15.44 9.37
N GLU A 18 -15.13 -16.38 9.35
CA GLU A 18 -14.63 -17.08 10.53
C GLU A 18 -13.16 -16.71 10.78
N LYS A 19 -12.78 -16.59 12.06
CA LYS A 19 -11.41 -16.28 12.44
C LYS A 19 -10.63 -17.55 12.74
N PHE A 20 -9.64 -17.83 11.91
CA PHE A 20 -8.72 -18.95 12.06
C PHE A 20 -7.39 -18.45 12.61
N GLU A 21 -7.17 -18.58 13.91
CA GLU A 21 -5.96 -18.05 14.59
C GLU A 21 -4.66 -18.51 13.94
N TYR A 22 -4.60 -19.79 13.57
CA TYR A 22 -3.41 -20.34 12.90
C TYR A 22 -3.13 -19.63 11.56
N ALA A 23 -4.16 -19.43 10.73
CA ALA A 23 -4.00 -18.77 9.43
C ALA A 23 -3.61 -17.30 9.60
N ILE A 24 -4.28 -16.59 10.53
CA ILE A 24 -3.96 -15.20 10.85
C ILE A 24 -2.51 -15.09 11.31
N SER A 25 -2.09 -15.92 12.27
CA SER A 25 -0.73 -15.94 12.79
C SER A 25 0.30 -16.23 11.68
N ARG A 26 0.06 -17.27 10.88
CA ARG A 26 0.98 -17.68 9.81
C ARG A 26 1.19 -16.59 8.77
N PHE A 27 0.10 -15.95 8.31
CA PHE A 27 0.20 -14.88 7.31
C PHE A 27 0.71 -13.55 7.90
N SER A 28 0.43 -13.27 9.17
CA SER A 28 1.01 -12.12 9.89
C SER A 28 2.52 -12.22 10.00
N MET A 29 3.03 -13.40 10.35
CA MET A 29 4.48 -13.65 10.40
C MET A 29 5.13 -13.39 9.04
N GLU A 30 4.50 -13.84 7.94
CA GLU A 30 5.03 -13.61 6.60
C GLU A 30 4.96 -12.13 6.20
N ALA A 31 3.87 -11.42 6.52
CA ALA A 31 3.76 -9.99 6.27
C ALA A 31 4.84 -9.20 7.04
N LYS A 32 5.05 -9.50 8.32
CA LYS A 32 6.11 -8.90 9.14
C LYS A 32 7.51 -9.21 8.60
N ARG A 33 7.76 -10.46 8.18
CA ARG A 33 9.03 -10.84 7.56
C ARG A 33 9.31 -10.03 6.27
N GLN A 34 8.30 -9.82 5.44
CA GLN A 34 8.45 -9.05 4.21
C GLN A 34 8.66 -7.55 4.51
N LEU A 35 7.96 -6.99 5.50
CA LEU A 35 8.20 -5.63 5.97
C LEU A 35 9.64 -5.45 6.50
N ASP A 36 10.14 -6.40 7.27
CA ASP A 36 11.50 -6.39 7.81
C ASP A 36 12.57 -6.44 6.69
N VAL A 37 12.36 -7.26 5.66
CA VAL A 37 13.24 -7.29 4.48
C VAL A 37 13.24 -5.95 3.74
N LEU A 38 12.06 -5.35 3.57
CA LEU A 38 11.94 -4.03 2.95
C LEU A 38 12.62 -2.95 3.78
N ASP A 39 12.39 -2.94 5.09
CA ASP A 39 12.95 -1.93 5.99
C ASP A 39 14.48 -1.96 5.99
N ARG A 40 15.06 -3.15 6.07
CA ARG A 40 16.53 -3.31 5.99
C ARG A 40 17.09 -2.88 4.64
N ASN A 41 16.42 -3.22 3.53
CA ASN A 41 16.86 -2.79 2.20
C ASN A 41 16.82 -1.26 2.05
N LEU A 42 15.79 -0.64 2.60
CA LEU A 42 15.57 0.81 2.52
C LEU A 42 16.40 1.61 3.55
N ALA A 43 17.05 0.94 4.50
CA ALA A 43 17.96 1.61 5.45
C ALA A 43 19.15 2.27 4.74
N GLU A 44 19.64 1.64 3.67
CA GLU A 44 20.81 2.10 2.91
C GLU A 44 20.44 2.66 1.52
N ARG A 45 19.15 2.68 1.18
CA ARG A 45 18.68 3.07 -0.16
C ARG A 45 17.49 4.00 -0.10
N GLN A 46 17.43 4.91 -1.05
CA GLN A 46 16.30 5.81 -1.17
C GLN A 46 15.07 5.08 -1.73
N PHE A 47 15.26 4.20 -2.70
CA PHE A 47 14.22 3.42 -3.39
C PHE A 47 14.58 1.94 -3.42
N LEU A 48 13.62 1.08 -3.77
CA LEU A 48 13.79 -0.38 -3.68
C LEU A 48 14.94 -0.94 -4.54
N ALA A 49 15.16 -0.34 -5.72
CA ALA A 49 16.20 -0.77 -6.66
C ALA A 49 17.47 0.12 -6.59
N GLY A 50 17.60 1.01 -5.60
CA GLY A 50 18.76 1.89 -5.43
C GLY A 50 18.37 3.35 -5.23
N ASP A 51 19.04 4.26 -5.94
CA ASP A 51 18.89 5.70 -5.72
C ASP A 51 17.80 6.35 -6.60
N HIS A 52 17.20 5.59 -7.51
CA HIS A 52 16.23 6.09 -8.45
C HIS A 52 14.87 5.40 -8.30
N TYR A 53 13.83 6.21 -8.39
CA TYR A 53 12.44 5.74 -8.46
C TYR A 53 12.23 4.83 -9.68
N SER A 54 11.67 3.65 -9.47
CA SER A 54 11.56 2.61 -10.48
C SER A 54 10.21 1.88 -10.45
N ILE A 55 10.02 0.98 -11.39
CA ILE A 55 8.84 0.09 -11.42
C ILE A 55 8.73 -0.79 -10.17
N ALA A 56 9.83 -1.09 -9.48
CA ALA A 56 9.81 -1.83 -8.22
C ALA A 56 9.03 -1.06 -7.14
N ASP A 57 9.26 0.26 -7.08
CA ASP A 57 8.54 1.13 -6.14
C ASP A 57 7.07 1.25 -6.52
N ILE A 58 6.78 1.43 -7.82
CA ILE A 58 5.40 1.53 -8.34
C ILE A 58 4.60 0.28 -8.02
N ALA A 59 5.18 -0.90 -8.22
CA ALA A 59 4.50 -2.18 -7.99
C ALA A 59 4.33 -2.51 -6.48
N THR A 60 5.22 -2.02 -5.63
CA THR A 60 5.26 -2.37 -4.21
C THR A 60 4.47 -1.39 -3.33
N ALA A 61 4.48 -0.10 -3.68
CA ALA A 61 3.84 0.94 -2.87
C ALA A 61 2.33 0.77 -2.66
N PRO A 62 1.52 0.30 -3.62
CA PRO A 62 0.08 0.07 -3.39
C PRO A 62 -0.21 -0.98 -2.31
N TRP A 63 0.72 -1.89 -2.03
CA TRP A 63 0.60 -2.94 -1.03
C TRP A 63 1.26 -2.55 0.30
N TYR A 64 2.59 -2.54 0.34
CA TYR A 64 3.33 -2.30 1.59
C TYR A 64 3.32 -0.82 1.99
N GLY A 65 3.35 0.09 1.02
CA GLY A 65 3.20 1.52 1.29
C GLY A 65 1.83 1.84 1.87
N ALA A 66 0.76 1.27 1.32
CA ALA A 66 -0.58 1.41 1.87
C ALA A 66 -0.72 0.79 3.26
N LEU A 67 -0.10 -0.38 3.48
CA LEU A 67 -0.14 -1.08 4.76
C LEU A 67 0.50 -0.26 5.89
N VAL A 68 1.73 0.25 5.69
CA VAL A 68 2.43 1.02 6.72
C VAL A 68 1.83 2.42 6.95
N ARG A 69 1.00 2.88 6.03
CA ARG A 69 0.22 4.12 6.18
C ARG A 69 -1.15 3.90 6.83
N GLY A 70 -1.46 2.67 7.26
CA GLY A 70 -2.74 2.33 7.88
C GLY A 70 -3.94 2.33 6.92
N LEU A 71 -3.71 2.26 5.62
CA LEU A 71 -4.75 2.32 4.59
C LEU A 71 -5.36 0.95 4.25
N LEU A 72 -4.80 -0.13 4.79
CA LEU A 72 -5.23 -1.50 4.52
C LEU A 72 -5.57 -2.25 5.80
N TYR A 73 -6.74 -2.90 5.80
CA TYR A 73 -7.18 -3.90 6.77
C TYR A 73 -7.33 -3.42 8.22
N ASP A 74 -7.11 -2.15 8.52
CA ASP A 74 -7.01 -1.63 9.90
C ASP A 74 -6.00 -2.41 10.75
N ALA A 75 -4.89 -2.79 10.15
CA ALA A 75 -3.91 -3.72 10.71
C ALA A 75 -2.61 -3.05 11.17
N ALA A 76 -2.55 -1.72 11.18
CA ALA A 76 -1.31 -0.98 11.46
C ALA A 76 -0.76 -1.27 12.87
N GLU A 77 -1.61 -1.25 13.87
CA GLU A 77 -1.25 -1.58 15.25
C GLU A 77 -0.90 -3.06 15.41
N PHE A 78 -1.75 -3.95 14.89
CA PHE A 78 -1.54 -5.40 14.97
C PHE A 78 -0.21 -5.86 14.36
N LEU A 79 0.19 -5.27 13.25
CA LEU A 79 1.46 -5.57 12.59
C LEU A 79 2.64 -4.76 13.13
N ASP A 80 2.40 -3.83 14.06
CA ASP A 80 3.41 -2.89 14.58
C ASP A 80 4.14 -2.16 13.44
N VAL A 81 3.37 -1.62 12.50
CA VAL A 81 3.96 -0.97 11.31
C VAL A 81 4.81 0.24 11.68
N SER A 82 4.59 0.82 12.85
CA SER A 82 5.34 1.98 13.34
C SER A 82 6.83 1.69 13.56
N SER A 83 7.23 0.44 13.71
CA SER A 83 8.62 0.01 13.86
C SER A 83 9.42 0.08 12.55
N TYR A 84 8.77 0.00 11.39
CA TYR A 84 9.41 -0.02 10.06
C TYR A 84 9.66 1.40 9.52
N LYS A 85 10.58 2.12 10.12
CA LYS A 85 10.83 3.56 9.86
C LYS A 85 11.25 3.85 8.42
N ASN A 86 12.06 2.97 7.82
CA ASN A 86 12.55 3.16 6.45
C ASN A 86 11.44 2.91 5.43
N VAL A 87 10.58 1.91 5.66
CA VAL A 87 9.41 1.66 4.82
C VAL A 87 8.43 2.83 4.90
N ILE A 88 8.19 3.39 6.09
CA ILE A 88 7.33 4.57 6.28
C ILE A 88 7.89 5.77 5.53
N ARG A 89 9.18 6.07 5.67
CA ARG A 89 9.87 7.15 4.94
C ARG A 89 9.69 6.97 3.44
N TRP A 90 10.00 5.78 2.93
CA TRP A 90 9.85 5.44 1.52
C TRP A 90 8.40 5.59 1.04
N ALA A 91 7.44 5.04 1.77
CA ALA A 91 6.03 5.12 1.43
C ALA A 91 5.57 6.59 1.33
N ASN A 92 5.92 7.43 2.31
CA ASN A 92 5.58 8.84 2.29
C ASN A 92 6.18 9.57 1.08
N THR A 93 7.43 9.26 0.72
CA THR A 93 8.09 9.82 -0.48
C THR A 93 7.33 9.45 -1.75
N ILE A 94 6.88 8.20 -1.89
CA ILE A 94 6.12 7.75 -3.07
C ILE A 94 4.73 8.39 -3.11
N TYR A 95 4.02 8.38 -1.98
CA TYR A 95 2.66 8.92 -1.88
C TYR A 95 2.58 10.44 -2.07
N ALA A 96 3.66 11.17 -1.79
CA ALA A 96 3.74 12.60 -2.06
C ALA A 96 3.90 12.95 -3.55
N ARG A 97 4.18 11.97 -4.43
CA ARG A 97 4.37 12.21 -5.87
C ARG A 97 3.03 12.49 -6.56
N PRO A 98 2.86 13.62 -7.26
CA PRO A 98 1.60 13.93 -7.94
C PRO A 98 1.16 12.85 -8.94
N ALA A 99 2.12 12.28 -9.69
CA ALA A 99 1.82 11.21 -10.63
C ALA A 99 1.31 9.93 -9.94
N PHE A 100 1.83 9.60 -8.74
CA PHE A 100 1.35 8.47 -7.96
C PHE A 100 -0.07 8.72 -7.43
N GLN A 101 -0.35 9.93 -6.95
CA GLN A 101 -1.69 10.32 -6.50
C GLN A 101 -2.70 10.23 -7.65
N ARG A 102 -2.37 10.75 -8.82
CA ARG A 102 -3.21 10.61 -10.02
C ARG A 102 -3.42 9.14 -10.40
N GLY A 103 -2.37 8.32 -10.40
CA GLY A 103 -2.46 6.89 -10.71
C GLY A 103 -3.38 6.11 -9.76
N ARG A 104 -3.47 6.51 -8.50
CA ARG A 104 -4.37 5.90 -7.51
C ARG A 104 -5.85 6.16 -7.78
N MET A 105 -6.18 7.16 -8.60
CA MET A 105 -7.57 7.47 -8.97
C MET A 105 -8.08 6.55 -10.08
N VAL A 106 -7.17 5.93 -10.83
CA VAL A 106 -7.54 5.00 -11.90
C VAL A 106 -8.23 3.77 -11.28
N ASN A 107 -9.40 3.43 -11.80
CA ASN A 107 -10.24 2.32 -11.32
C ASN A 107 -10.61 2.39 -9.82
N LYS A 108 -10.61 3.57 -9.23
CA LYS A 108 -11.04 3.75 -7.85
C LYS A 108 -12.55 3.54 -7.75
N THR A 109 -12.97 2.53 -7.00
CA THR A 109 -14.37 2.13 -6.84
C THR A 109 -15.01 2.57 -5.52
N HIS A 110 -14.23 3.19 -4.62
CA HIS A 110 -14.64 3.61 -3.28
C HIS A 110 -14.37 5.11 -3.05
N GLY A 111 -14.97 5.67 -2.02
CA GLY A 111 -14.86 7.09 -1.69
C GLY A 111 -15.97 7.95 -2.34
N LEU A 112 -15.77 9.27 -2.33
CA LEU A 112 -16.72 10.23 -2.88
C LEU A 112 -16.80 10.13 -4.39
N GLU A 113 -17.97 10.42 -4.97
CA GLU A 113 -18.15 10.43 -6.43
C GLU A 113 -17.21 11.44 -7.12
N SER A 114 -16.96 12.61 -6.49
CA SER A 114 -16.00 13.60 -6.98
C SER A 114 -14.56 13.10 -7.08
N GLN A 115 -14.26 11.92 -6.51
CA GLN A 115 -12.96 11.27 -6.51
C GLN A 115 -12.91 10.05 -7.43
N LYS A 116 -13.97 9.78 -8.18
CA LYS A 116 -14.04 8.63 -9.09
C LYS A 116 -14.01 9.12 -10.54
N LEU A 117 -13.28 8.40 -11.37
CA LEU A 117 -13.32 8.57 -12.82
C LEU A 117 -14.49 7.78 -13.41
N GLU A 118 -15.09 8.30 -14.45
CA GLU A 118 -16.02 7.53 -15.28
C GLU A 118 -15.31 6.31 -15.87
N GLU A 119 -16.06 5.25 -16.17
CA GLU A 119 -15.51 4.01 -16.72
C GLU A 119 -14.68 4.24 -18.00
N ARG A 120 -15.15 5.17 -18.85
CA ARG A 120 -14.43 5.59 -20.06
C ARG A 120 -13.94 7.02 -19.89
N HIS A 121 -12.75 7.17 -19.36
CA HIS A 121 -12.14 8.45 -19.07
C HIS A 121 -10.90 8.72 -19.94
N ASN A 122 -10.52 9.98 -20.03
CA ASN A 122 -9.29 10.45 -20.68
C ASN A 122 -8.44 11.31 -19.71
N ALA A 123 -7.30 11.80 -20.17
CA ALA A 123 -6.38 12.54 -19.32
C ALA A 123 -6.99 13.83 -18.71
N ASN A 124 -7.91 14.49 -19.41
CA ASN A 124 -8.52 15.74 -18.93
C ASN A 124 -9.54 15.51 -17.81
N ASP A 125 -10.06 14.29 -17.66
CA ASP A 125 -11.03 13.98 -16.60
C ASP A 125 -10.38 13.97 -15.21
N PHE A 126 -9.06 13.78 -15.15
CA PHE A 126 -8.30 13.92 -13.90
C PHE A 126 -8.29 15.35 -13.36
N ASP A 127 -8.43 16.35 -14.21
CA ASP A 127 -8.41 17.76 -13.80
C ASP A 127 -9.72 18.17 -13.09
N LYS A 128 -10.77 17.33 -13.22
CA LYS A 128 -12.07 17.50 -12.56
C LYS A 128 -12.16 16.79 -11.21
N LEU A 129 -11.18 15.94 -10.90
CA LEU A 129 -11.20 15.15 -9.67
C LEU A 129 -10.69 15.95 -8.47
N ASP A 130 -11.38 15.77 -7.35
CA ASP A 130 -10.88 16.15 -6.03
C ASP A 130 -9.87 15.08 -5.56
N ILE A 131 -8.61 15.23 -5.99
CA ILE A 131 -7.54 14.30 -5.64
C ILE A 131 -7.06 14.62 -4.22
N PRO A 132 -7.26 13.70 -3.24
CA PRO A 132 -6.82 13.94 -1.88
C PRO A 132 -5.31 14.18 -1.84
N THR A 133 -4.90 15.25 -1.22
CA THR A 133 -3.49 15.46 -0.84
C THR A 133 -3.10 14.40 0.20
N ALA A 134 -1.95 13.78 0.00
CA ALA A 134 -1.44 12.70 0.84
C ALA A 134 -1.23 13.11 2.29
#